data_a59887ebe83af7603b638ea784431fc6
#
_entry.id   a59887ebe83af7603b638ea784431fc6
#
_cell.length_a   1.000
_cell.length_b   1.000
_cell.length_c   1.000
_cell.angle_alpha   90.00
_cell.angle_beta   90.00
_cell.angle_gamma   90.00
#
_symmetry.space_group_name_H-M   'P 1'
#
loop_
_entity.id
_entity.type
_entity.pdbx_description
1 polymer ?
#
loop_
_entity_poly.entity_id
_entity_poly.type
_entity_poly.pdbx_seq_one_letter_code
_entity_poly.pdbx_strand_id
1 'polypeptide(L)'
;MGEKKVRAVAAGFSCMDVYEKLNRCYPTGNGVDWGVHLQRLGISVSVVSVTGTDEYGKTMRKMLQQEGIEISHLHEKEGNTCQMKMDLINGVDRVHLEEVEGVMKDFALTEEDKEYIKTFDYLHTDLFGNILKDLPELRAAGVKVVMDFSIFSGNPEYNTDENFKNVDYAFLSYEKEDDYIQEHIKRIQSFGAKIVTATLGENGSLSYDGERYYHYGIVPVKVVNTVGAGDSYIAGFTYGIMNGWEIPKCQEFGAKISSEVITKFEPY
;
A
#
# COMPACT_ATOMS: atom_id res chain seq x y z
N MET A 1 -32.12 -2.23 -9.51
CA MET A 1 -31.11 -2.81 -8.61
C MET A 1 -30.01 -1.78 -8.54
N GLY A 2 -29.74 -1.21 -7.34
CA GLY A 2 -28.62 -0.27 -7.20
C GLY A 2 -27.31 -0.99 -7.51
N GLU A 3 -26.39 -0.33 -8.20
CA GLU A 3 -25.04 -0.85 -8.41
C GLU A 3 -24.39 -1.12 -7.05
N LYS A 4 -23.87 -2.34 -6.84
CA LYS A 4 -23.12 -2.67 -5.63
C LYS A 4 -21.89 -1.77 -5.58
N LYS A 5 -21.84 -0.86 -4.61
CA LYS A 5 -20.66 -0.02 -4.43
C LYS A 5 -19.47 -0.89 -4.01
N VAL A 6 -18.35 -0.73 -4.71
CA VAL A 6 -17.09 -1.38 -4.36
C VAL A 6 -16.62 -0.90 -2.99
N ARG A 7 -16.16 -1.84 -2.15
CA ARG A 7 -15.60 -1.58 -0.82
C ARG A 7 -14.20 -2.14 -0.73
N ALA A 8 -13.32 -1.40 -0.08
CA ALA A 8 -11.92 -1.75 0.08
C ALA A 8 -11.51 -1.76 1.55
N VAL A 9 -10.57 -2.62 1.90
CA VAL A 9 -9.99 -2.69 3.24
C VAL A 9 -8.47 -2.71 3.14
N ALA A 10 -7.81 -1.92 3.98
CA ALA A 10 -6.38 -2.02 4.22
C ALA A 10 -6.16 -2.80 5.52
N ALA A 11 -5.35 -3.86 5.48
CA ALA A 11 -5.08 -4.65 6.67
C ALA A 11 -3.58 -4.88 6.87
N GLY A 12 -3.13 -4.75 8.11
CA GLY A 12 -1.77 -4.99 8.52
C GLY A 12 -1.04 -3.74 8.97
N PHE A 13 0.04 -3.38 8.29
CA PHE A 13 0.99 -2.38 8.75
C PHE A 13 0.40 -0.96 8.83
N SER A 14 0.58 -0.34 9.99
CA SER A 14 0.30 1.08 10.23
C SER A 14 1.32 1.65 11.20
N CYS A 15 1.83 2.84 10.93
CA CYS A 15 2.86 3.47 11.75
C CYS A 15 2.76 5.01 11.73
N MET A 16 3.63 5.64 12.49
CA MET A 16 3.90 7.08 12.41
C MET A 16 5.26 7.30 11.77
N ASP A 17 5.34 8.10 10.72
CA ASP A 17 6.63 8.65 10.30
C ASP A 17 7.02 9.83 11.18
N VAL A 18 8.22 9.76 11.76
CA VAL A 18 8.71 10.75 12.73
C VAL A 18 10.03 11.35 12.24
N TYR A 19 9.98 12.60 11.82
CA TYR A 19 11.14 13.40 11.40
C TYR A 19 11.58 14.31 12.55
N GLU A 20 12.35 13.76 13.49
CA GLU A 20 12.76 14.49 14.71
C GLU A 20 13.47 15.82 14.40
N LYS A 21 14.41 15.82 13.43
CA LYS A 21 15.15 17.02 13.03
C LYS A 21 14.27 18.13 12.44
N LEU A 22 13.12 17.76 11.87
CA LEU A 22 12.17 18.69 11.26
C LEU A 22 11.02 19.03 12.19
N ASN A 23 10.97 18.40 13.38
CA ASN A 23 9.85 18.48 14.32
C ASN A 23 8.51 18.21 13.60
N ARG A 24 8.46 17.16 12.79
CA ARG A 24 7.29 16.72 12.03
C ARG A 24 7.01 15.25 12.26
N CYS A 25 5.74 14.90 12.31
CA CYS A 25 5.30 13.52 12.27
C CYS A 25 3.91 13.45 11.64
N TYR A 26 3.58 12.32 11.04
CA TYR A 26 2.25 12.06 10.50
C TYR A 26 1.94 10.56 10.52
N PRO A 27 0.64 10.20 10.62
CA PRO A 27 0.20 8.82 10.46
C PRO A 27 0.50 8.33 9.04
N THR A 28 0.90 7.07 8.89
CA THR A 28 1.20 6.47 7.59
C THR A 28 1.20 4.93 7.69
N GLY A 29 1.66 4.29 6.66
CA GLY A 29 1.75 2.85 6.42
C GLY A 29 1.18 2.58 5.04
N ASN A 30 1.74 1.63 4.30
CA ASN A 30 1.36 1.36 2.90
C ASN A 30 -0.17 1.26 2.72
N GLY A 31 -0.84 0.51 3.61
CA GLY A 31 -2.29 0.36 3.58
C GLY A 31 -3.05 1.62 4.01
N VAL A 32 -2.52 2.39 4.97
CA VAL A 32 -3.11 3.65 5.44
C VAL A 32 -3.11 4.67 4.31
N ASP A 33 -1.96 4.90 3.67
CA ASP A 33 -1.81 5.88 2.61
C ASP A 33 -2.66 5.51 1.38
N TRP A 34 -2.60 4.23 0.96
CA TRP A 34 -3.47 3.71 -0.09
C TRP A 34 -4.96 3.91 0.24
N GLY A 35 -5.35 3.65 1.48
CA GLY A 35 -6.73 3.79 1.95
C GLY A 35 -7.22 5.24 1.92
N VAL A 36 -6.39 6.19 2.39
CA VAL A 36 -6.70 7.62 2.35
C VAL A 36 -6.95 8.09 0.93
N HIS A 37 -6.08 7.70 -0.02
CA HIS A 37 -6.25 8.08 -1.43
C HIS A 37 -7.54 7.50 -2.02
N LEU A 38 -7.85 6.23 -1.79
CA LEU A 38 -9.10 5.62 -2.28
C LEU A 38 -10.34 6.25 -1.66
N GLN A 39 -10.32 6.54 -0.36
CA GLN A 39 -11.43 7.21 0.31
C GLN A 39 -11.71 8.59 -0.29
N ARG A 40 -10.66 9.38 -0.58
CA ARG A 40 -10.77 10.68 -1.26
C ARG A 40 -11.27 10.55 -2.70
N LEU A 41 -11.04 9.41 -3.35
CA LEU A 41 -11.58 9.08 -4.68
C LEU A 41 -13.04 8.53 -4.61
N GLY A 42 -13.64 8.43 -3.42
CA GLY A 42 -15.03 8.03 -3.22
C GLY A 42 -15.26 6.52 -3.05
N ILE A 43 -14.20 5.72 -2.88
CA ILE A 43 -14.30 4.31 -2.47
C ILE A 43 -14.46 4.26 -0.95
N SER A 44 -15.42 3.47 -0.45
CA SER A 44 -15.55 3.24 0.98
C SER A 44 -14.42 2.35 1.48
N VAL A 45 -13.61 2.87 2.41
CA VAL A 45 -12.42 2.19 2.95
C VAL A 45 -12.57 1.91 4.44
N SER A 46 -12.06 0.75 4.87
CA SER A 46 -11.83 0.41 6.27
C SER A 46 -10.35 0.08 6.52
N VAL A 47 -9.89 0.25 7.75
CA VAL A 47 -8.56 -0.17 8.22
C VAL A 47 -8.70 -1.22 9.31
N VAL A 48 -7.98 -2.34 9.14
CA VAL A 48 -7.84 -3.44 10.11
C VAL A 48 -6.37 -3.50 10.54
N SER A 49 -6.07 -2.99 11.71
CA SER A 49 -4.70 -2.86 12.23
C SER A 49 -4.71 -2.66 13.74
N VAL A 50 -3.60 -2.20 14.31
CA VAL A 50 -3.47 -1.90 15.74
C VAL A 50 -2.73 -0.59 15.97
N THR A 51 -3.18 0.19 16.95
CA THR A 51 -2.48 1.36 17.48
C THR A 51 -2.19 1.17 18.98
N GLY A 52 -1.17 1.84 19.47
CA GLY A 52 -0.93 1.98 20.90
C GLY A 52 -1.94 2.90 21.57
N THR A 53 -1.89 2.93 22.92
CA THR A 53 -2.67 3.86 23.75
C THR A 53 -2.00 5.24 23.89
N ASP A 54 -0.87 5.44 23.22
CA ASP A 54 -0.07 6.67 23.23
C ASP A 54 -0.69 7.81 22.37
N GLU A 55 -0.05 8.97 22.37
CA GLU A 55 -0.52 10.14 21.59
C GLU A 55 -0.44 9.89 20.07
N TYR A 56 0.48 9.04 19.61
CA TYR A 56 0.56 8.66 18.20
C TYR A 56 -0.63 7.80 17.78
N GLY A 57 -1.05 6.84 18.62
CA GLY A 57 -2.26 6.05 18.37
C GLY A 57 -3.51 6.91 18.28
N LYS A 58 -3.67 7.87 19.20
CA LYS A 58 -4.78 8.84 19.15
C LYS A 58 -4.74 9.68 17.88
N THR A 59 -3.54 10.10 17.45
CA THR A 59 -3.35 10.89 16.23
C THR A 59 -3.76 10.10 14.99
N MET A 60 -3.31 8.84 14.87
CA MET A 60 -3.68 7.93 13.78
C MET A 60 -5.20 7.76 13.70
N ARG A 61 -5.84 7.38 14.82
CA ARG A 61 -7.29 7.16 14.88
C ARG A 61 -8.08 8.42 14.50
N LYS A 62 -7.66 9.58 15.02
CA LYS A 62 -8.28 10.87 14.69
C LYS A 62 -8.15 11.20 13.20
N MET A 63 -6.98 11.01 12.62
CA MET A 63 -6.75 11.27 11.19
C MET A 63 -7.65 10.38 10.33
N LEU A 64 -7.67 9.08 10.56
CA LEU A 64 -8.49 8.14 9.80
C LEU A 64 -9.99 8.48 9.88
N GLN A 65 -10.49 8.87 11.07
CA GLN A 65 -11.87 9.33 11.26
C GLN A 65 -12.15 10.62 10.49
N GLN A 66 -11.21 11.57 10.48
CA GLN A 66 -11.34 12.82 9.72
C GLN A 66 -11.40 12.59 8.22
N GLU A 67 -10.67 11.59 7.70
CA GLU A 67 -10.73 11.16 6.30
C GLU A 67 -12.01 10.34 5.99
N GLY A 68 -12.82 10.02 7.00
CA GLY A 68 -14.05 9.23 6.82
C GLY A 68 -13.79 7.73 6.63
N ILE A 69 -12.62 7.25 7.02
CA ILE A 69 -12.24 5.84 6.97
C ILE A 69 -12.85 5.10 8.16
N GLU A 70 -13.42 3.92 7.92
CA GLU A 70 -14.00 3.08 8.95
C GLU A 70 -12.89 2.42 9.79
N ILE A 71 -12.96 2.55 11.11
CA ILE A 71 -11.94 2.11 12.06
C ILE A 71 -12.46 1.17 13.16
N SER A 72 -13.61 0.53 12.96
CA SER A 72 -14.16 -0.42 13.95
C SER A 72 -13.24 -1.60 14.25
N HIS A 73 -12.39 -1.97 13.30
CA HIS A 73 -11.38 -3.02 13.41
C HIS A 73 -9.93 -2.46 13.52
N LEU A 74 -9.77 -1.18 13.80
CA LEU A 74 -8.49 -0.63 14.24
C LEU A 74 -8.39 -0.83 15.75
N HIS A 75 -7.71 -1.90 16.16
CA HIS A 75 -7.56 -2.26 17.56
C HIS A 75 -6.73 -1.23 18.34
N GLU A 76 -6.94 -1.17 19.64
CA GLU A 76 -6.10 -0.40 20.57
C GLU A 76 -5.49 -1.35 21.57
N LYS A 77 -4.16 -1.29 21.77
CA LYS A 77 -3.42 -2.13 22.68
C LYS A 77 -2.52 -1.27 23.56
N GLU A 78 -2.40 -1.63 24.84
CA GLU A 78 -1.50 -0.92 25.75
C GLU A 78 -0.05 -0.99 25.23
N GLY A 79 0.59 0.17 25.09
CA GLY A 79 1.94 0.32 24.57
C GLY A 79 2.08 1.44 23.54
N ASN A 80 3.23 1.47 22.89
CA ASN A 80 3.55 2.47 21.88
C ASN A 80 2.99 2.05 20.51
N THR A 81 2.48 3.01 19.75
CA THR A 81 2.20 2.88 18.33
C THR A 81 3.51 2.66 17.56
N CYS A 82 3.46 1.89 16.49
CA CYS A 82 4.60 1.72 15.58
C CYS A 82 5.09 3.07 15.05
N GLN A 83 6.40 3.25 15.01
CA GLN A 83 7.04 4.46 14.52
C GLN A 83 8.18 4.11 13.57
N MET A 84 8.25 4.84 12.48
CA MET A 84 9.38 4.84 11.58
C MET A 84 10.11 6.17 11.75
N LYS A 85 11.33 6.15 12.31
CA LYS A 85 12.15 7.37 12.41
C LYS A 85 12.77 7.64 11.04
N MET A 86 12.59 8.84 10.57
CA MET A 86 12.89 9.26 9.22
C MET A 86 13.83 10.46 9.19
N ASP A 87 14.58 10.58 8.10
CA ASP A 87 15.32 11.80 7.73
C ASP A 87 15.21 12.01 6.20
N LEU A 88 15.71 13.14 5.72
CA LEU A 88 15.81 13.45 4.30
C LEU A 88 17.26 13.53 3.87
N ILE A 89 17.64 12.82 2.81
CA ILE A 89 18.90 13.01 2.09
C ILE A 89 18.65 14.09 1.04
N ASN A 90 19.59 15.04 0.95
CA ASN A 90 19.50 16.18 0.01
C ASN A 90 18.19 16.99 0.12
N GLY A 91 17.48 16.86 1.26
CA GLY A 91 16.25 17.58 1.52
C GLY A 91 15.00 17.07 0.79
N VAL A 92 15.10 15.95 0.05
CA VAL A 92 14.02 15.42 -0.79
C VAL A 92 13.83 13.91 -0.59
N ASP A 93 14.93 13.15 -0.63
CA ASP A 93 14.85 11.69 -0.59
C ASP A 93 14.78 11.19 0.86
N ARG A 94 13.76 10.42 1.15
CA ARG A 94 13.55 9.84 2.48
C ARG A 94 14.59 8.77 2.79
N VAL A 95 15.02 8.71 4.05
CA VAL A 95 15.82 7.62 4.60
C VAL A 95 15.23 7.13 5.91
N HIS A 96 15.11 5.82 6.04
CA HIS A 96 14.71 5.15 7.28
C HIS A 96 15.92 5.08 8.21
N LEU A 97 15.77 5.55 9.44
CA LEU A 97 16.83 5.53 10.45
C LEU A 97 16.63 4.41 11.46
N GLU A 98 15.42 4.27 12.01
CA GLU A 98 15.09 3.32 13.06
C GLU A 98 13.61 2.96 12.98
N GLU A 99 13.29 1.72 13.26
CA GLU A 99 11.93 1.25 13.44
C GLU A 99 11.68 0.95 14.93
N VAL A 100 10.57 1.48 15.45
CA VAL A 100 10.01 1.12 16.75
C VAL A 100 8.72 0.35 16.49
N GLU A 101 8.80 -0.97 16.48
CA GLU A 101 7.67 -1.85 16.11
C GLU A 101 6.42 -1.62 17.00
N GLY A 102 6.62 -1.27 18.29
CA GLY A 102 5.54 -1.04 19.23
C GLY A 102 4.57 -2.21 19.30
N VAL A 103 3.27 -1.90 19.39
CA VAL A 103 2.20 -2.92 19.46
C VAL A 103 1.99 -3.66 18.12
N MET A 104 2.53 -3.15 17.01
CA MET A 104 2.44 -3.76 15.69
C MET A 104 3.20 -5.09 15.62
N LYS A 105 4.26 -5.24 16.40
CA LYS A 105 5.06 -6.46 16.49
C LYS A 105 4.23 -7.74 16.75
N ASP A 106 3.21 -7.63 17.60
CA ASP A 106 2.37 -8.75 18.01
C ASP A 106 0.97 -8.69 17.37
N PHE A 107 0.81 -7.89 16.30
CA PHE A 107 -0.46 -7.84 15.58
C PHE A 107 -0.71 -9.15 14.85
N ALA A 108 -1.93 -9.61 14.88
CA ALA A 108 -2.44 -10.71 14.06
C ALA A 108 -3.94 -10.53 13.90
N LEU A 109 -4.47 -10.95 12.76
CA LEU A 109 -5.92 -10.95 12.54
C LEU A 109 -6.60 -11.92 13.51
N THR A 110 -7.66 -11.46 14.14
CA THR A 110 -8.62 -12.33 14.85
C THR A 110 -9.56 -13.00 13.84
N GLU A 111 -10.30 -14.02 14.26
CA GLU A 111 -11.35 -14.61 13.40
C GLU A 111 -12.41 -13.57 13.01
N GLU A 112 -12.76 -12.65 13.94
CA GLU A 112 -13.69 -11.56 13.65
C GLU A 112 -13.16 -10.61 12.58
N ASP A 113 -11.87 -10.27 12.63
CA ASP A 113 -11.22 -9.46 11.58
C ASP A 113 -11.25 -10.15 10.22
N LYS A 114 -10.97 -11.45 10.17
CA LYS A 114 -11.02 -12.23 8.92
C LYS A 114 -12.44 -12.26 8.34
N GLU A 115 -13.45 -12.53 9.15
CA GLU A 115 -14.84 -12.50 8.71
C GLU A 115 -15.26 -11.10 8.25
N TYR A 116 -14.78 -10.05 8.92
CA TYR A 116 -15.01 -8.68 8.50
C TYR A 116 -14.36 -8.38 7.14
N ILE A 117 -13.08 -8.73 6.95
CA ILE A 117 -12.33 -8.54 5.69
C ILE A 117 -13.03 -9.27 4.53
N LYS A 118 -13.58 -10.48 4.74
CA LYS A 118 -14.33 -11.24 3.72
C LYS A 118 -15.57 -10.51 3.19
N THR A 119 -16.05 -9.46 3.87
CA THR A 119 -17.17 -8.64 3.39
C THR A 119 -16.77 -7.58 2.36
N PHE A 120 -15.47 -7.41 2.08
CA PHE A 120 -14.93 -6.43 1.15
C PHE A 120 -14.60 -7.04 -0.22
N ASP A 121 -14.54 -6.17 -1.24
CA ASP A 121 -14.21 -6.61 -2.60
C ASP A 121 -12.69 -6.63 -2.84
N TYR A 122 -11.95 -5.74 -2.15
CA TYR A 122 -10.49 -5.60 -2.27
C TYR A 122 -9.84 -5.47 -0.90
N LEU A 123 -8.72 -6.15 -0.72
CA LEU A 123 -7.81 -6.07 0.43
C LEU A 123 -6.46 -5.53 -0.06
N HIS A 124 -5.95 -4.49 0.58
CA HIS A 124 -4.55 -4.09 0.45
C HIS A 124 -3.73 -4.54 1.65
N THR A 125 -2.52 -5.03 1.40
CA THR A 125 -1.50 -5.33 2.41
C THR A 125 -0.10 -5.22 1.85
N ASP A 126 0.89 -5.43 2.70
CA ASP A 126 2.32 -5.40 2.42
C ASP A 126 3.06 -6.57 3.10
N LEU A 127 4.39 -6.56 3.05
CA LEU A 127 5.24 -7.59 3.67
C LEU A 127 5.32 -7.48 5.22
N PHE A 128 4.93 -6.35 5.80
CA PHE A 128 5.19 -6.01 7.20
C PHE A 128 3.95 -6.11 8.09
N GLY A 129 2.78 -6.32 7.49
CA GLY A 129 1.50 -6.28 8.18
C GLY A 129 1.15 -7.49 9.04
N ASN A 130 2.01 -8.51 9.14
CA ASN A 130 1.81 -9.75 9.93
C ASN A 130 0.57 -10.59 9.57
N ILE A 131 -0.01 -10.37 8.37
CA ILE A 131 -1.25 -11.07 7.92
C ILE A 131 -1.03 -12.01 6.73
N LEU A 132 0.21 -12.19 6.28
CA LEU A 132 0.51 -12.96 5.06
C LEU A 132 0.02 -14.40 5.12
N LYS A 133 0.03 -15.01 6.30
CA LYS A 133 -0.49 -16.38 6.53
C LYS A 133 -1.99 -16.51 6.31
N ASP A 134 -2.73 -15.40 6.41
CA ASP A 134 -4.19 -15.38 6.30
C ASP A 134 -4.67 -15.11 4.86
N LEU A 135 -3.77 -14.65 3.97
CA LEU A 135 -4.11 -14.32 2.57
C LEU A 135 -4.73 -15.48 1.79
N PRO A 136 -4.26 -16.76 1.91
CA PRO A 136 -4.90 -17.88 1.22
C PRO A 136 -6.38 -18.02 1.55
N GLU A 137 -6.75 -17.89 2.82
CA GLU A 137 -8.14 -17.96 3.28
C GLU A 137 -8.97 -16.80 2.74
N LEU A 138 -8.48 -15.58 2.86
CA LEU A 138 -9.16 -14.36 2.43
C LEU A 138 -9.38 -14.36 0.91
N ARG A 139 -8.37 -14.75 0.13
CA ARG A 139 -8.48 -14.86 -1.32
C ARG A 139 -9.46 -15.97 -1.74
N ALA A 140 -9.44 -17.11 -1.06
CA ALA A 140 -10.38 -18.21 -1.33
C ALA A 140 -11.84 -17.80 -1.05
N ALA A 141 -12.08 -16.86 -0.13
CA ALA A 141 -13.38 -16.25 0.11
C ALA A 141 -13.84 -15.26 -0.98
N GLY A 142 -12.97 -14.96 -1.96
CA GLY A 142 -13.28 -14.08 -3.09
C GLY A 142 -12.80 -12.64 -2.96
N VAL A 143 -12.09 -12.29 -1.88
CA VAL A 143 -11.46 -10.98 -1.71
C VAL A 143 -10.29 -10.85 -2.68
N LYS A 144 -10.22 -9.79 -3.46
CA LYS A 144 -9.12 -9.52 -4.38
C LYS A 144 -7.96 -8.87 -3.62
N VAL A 145 -6.83 -9.55 -3.60
CA VAL A 145 -5.64 -9.09 -2.86
C VAL A 145 -4.78 -8.20 -3.72
N VAL A 146 -4.57 -6.97 -3.27
CA VAL A 146 -3.61 -5.98 -3.77
C VAL A 146 -2.45 -5.95 -2.80
N MET A 147 -1.23 -6.22 -3.26
CA MET A 147 -0.08 -6.28 -2.36
C MET A 147 1.10 -5.48 -2.88
N ASP A 148 1.69 -4.67 -2.00
CA ASP A 148 2.95 -4.00 -2.24
C ASP A 148 4.12 -4.82 -1.69
N PHE A 149 5.02 -5.22 -2.58
CA PHE A 149 6.28 -5.89 -2.26
C PHE A 149 7.45 -4.91 -2.12
N SER A 150 7.22 -3.62 -2.36
CA SER A 150 8.24 -2.58 -2.31
C SER A 150 9.50 -3.00 -3.11
N ILE A 151 10.68 -2.72 -2.60
CA ILE A 151 11.97 -3.15 -3.18
C ILE A 151 12.35 -4.59 -2.81
N PHE A 152 11.53 -5.29 -2.03
CA PHE A 152 11.87 -6.58 -1.42
C PHE A 152 11.37 -7.80 -2.22
N SER A 153 10.75 -7.59 -3.37
CA SER A 153 10.16 -8.67 -4.17
C SER A 153 11.13 -9.77 -4.60
N GLY A 154 12.43 -9.47 -4.67
CA GLY A 154 13.50 -10.43 -4.95
C GLY A 154 14.29 -10.88 -3.72
N ASN A 155 13.95 -10.42 -2.51
CA ASN A 155 14.69 -10.77 -1.30
C ASN A 155 14.19 -12.10 -0.70
N PRO A 156 15.05 -13.15 -0.63
CA PRO A 156 14.65 -14.46 -0.12
C PRO A 156 14.26 -14.47 1.36
N GLU A 157 14.69 -13.49 2.14
CA GLU A 157 14.33 -13.39 3.56
C GLU A 157 12.83 -13.22 3.78
N TYR A 158 12.10 -12.63 2.81
CA TYR A 158 10.66 -12.41 2.90
C TYR A 158 9.81 -13.56 2.34
N ASN A 159 10.44 -14.66 1.88
CA ASN A 159 9.74 -15.81 1.28
C ASN A 159 8.66 -15.38 0.25
N THR A 160 9.01 -14.45 -0.61
CA THR A 160 8.07 -13.75 -1.49
C THR A 160 7.36 -14.69 -2.46
N ASP A 161 7.99 -15.80 -2.87
CA ASP A 161 7.39 -16.78 -3.77
C ASP A 161 6.11 -17.43 -3.22
N GLU A 162 6.06 -17.69 -1.92
CA GLU A 162 4.82 -18.19 -1.29
C GLU A 162 3.74 -17.12 -1.24
N ASN A 163 4.14 -15.87 -1.08
CA ASN A 163 3.21 -14.75 -1.02
C ASN A 163 2.65 -14.41 -2.41
N PHE A 164 3.45 -14.52 -3.50
CA PHE A 164 2.97 -14.27 -4.87
C PHE A 164 1.78 -15.12 -5.27
N LYS A 165 1.66 -16.34 -4.74
CA LYS A 165 0.53 -17.26 -5.00
C LYS A 165 -0.80 -16.74 -4.47
N ASN A 166 -0.76 -15.79 -3.54
CA ASN A 166 -1.92 -15.32 -2.79
C ASN A 166 -2.36 -13.90 -3.13
N VAL A 167 -1.86 -13.35 -4.23
CA VAL A 167 -2.19 -11.99 -4.67
C VAL A 167 -2.85 -11.98 -6.05
N ASP A 168 -3.73 -11.00 -6.27
CA ASP A 168 -4.35 -10.76 -7.57
C ASP A 168 -3.63 -9.63 -8.32
N TYR A 169 -3.16 -8.62 -7.60
CA TYR A 169 -2.45 -7.45 -8.12
C TYR A 169 -1.20 -7.23 -7.29
N ALA A 170 -0.04 -7.48 -7.88
CA ALA A 170 1.25 -7.34 -7.22
C ALA A 170 1.93 -6.03 -7.68
N PHE A 171 2.42 -5.26 -6.73
CA PHE A 171 3.19 -4.05 -6.98
C PHE A 171 4.58 -4.19 -6.37
N LEU A 172 5.56 -3.64 -7.05
CA LEU A 172 6.94 -3.60 -6.58
C LEU A 172 7.64 -2.33 -7.08
N SER A 173 8.73 -1.98 -6.44
CA SER A 173 9.55 -0.83 -6.79
C SER A 173 10.90 -1.28 -7.33
N TYR A 174 11.35 -0.66 -8.41
CA TYR A 174 12.65 -0.90 -9.02
C TYR A 174 13.18 0.41 -9.63
N GLU A 175 14.45 0.46 -10.04
CA GLU A 175 15.06 1.72 -10.48
C GLU A 175 14.84 2.02 -11.97
N LYS A 176 14.86 0.97 -12.82
CA LYS A 176 14.86 1.12 -14.27
C LYS A 176 14.21 -0.06 -14.98
N GLU A 177 13.84 0.14 -16.23
CA GLU A 177 13.46 -0.96 -17.09
C GLU A 177 14.71 -1.62 -17.68
N ASP A 178 14.89 -2.91 -17.39
CA ASP A 178 15.92 -3.78 -17.95
C ASP A 178 15.39 -5.21 -18.06
N ASP A 179 16.21 -6.11 -18.61
CA ASP A 179 15.83 -7.51 -18.81
C ASP A 179 15.48 -8.20 -17.47
N TYR A 180 16.14 -7.81 -16.37
CA TYR A 180 15.87 -8.38 -15.06
C TYR A 180 14.44 -8.08 -14.61
N ILE A 181 14.01 -6.81 -14.66
CA ILE A 181 12.68 -6.46 -14.16
C ILE A 181 11.57 -7.04 -15.05
N GLN A 182 11.78 -7.10 -16.36
CA GLN A 182 10.83 -7.73 -17.27
C GLN A 182 10.64 -9.22 -16.94
N GLU A 183 11.72 -9.98 -16.81
CA GLU A 183 11.64 -11.40 -16.42
C GLU A 183 11.12 -11.58 -15.00
N HIS A 184 11.46 -10.69 -14.07
CA HIS A 184 11.01 -10.78 -12.69
C HIS A 184 9.48 -10.59 -12.57
N ILE A 185 8.89 -9.57 -13.19
CA ILE A 185 7.42 -9.37 -13.15
C ILE A 185 6.67 -10.48 -13.88
N LYS A 186 7.22 -11.00 -14.96
CA LYS A 186 6.69 -12.17 -15.66
C LYS A 186 6.72 -13.43 -14.77
N ARG A 187 7.84 -13.64 -14.06
CA ARG A 187 7.95 -14.72 -13.09
C ARG A 187 6.92 -14.58 -11.97
N ILE A 188 6.75 -13.40 -11.39
CA ILE A 188 5.74 -13.14 -10.35
C ILE A 188 4.34 -13.44 -10.89
N GLN A 189 4.02 -12.97 -12.09
CA GLN A 189 2.73 -13.25 -12.74
C GLN A 189 2.46 -14.75 -12.90
N SER A 190 3.50 -15.56 -13.18
CA SER A 190 3.36 -17.01 -13.32
C SER A 190 2.88 -17.74 -12.05
N PHE A 191 2.95 -17.12 -10.88
CA PHE A 191 2.37 -17.63 -9.65
C PHE A 191 0.85 -17.39 -9.54
N GLY A 192 0.25 -16.64 -10.48
CA GLY A 192 -1.20 -16.50 -10.58
C GLY A 192 -1.76 -15.09 -10.31
N ALA A 193 -0.90 -14.08 -10.18
CA ALA A 193 -1.34 -12.70 -10.18
C ALA A 193 -1.97 -12.32 -11.54
N LYS A 194 -3.02 -11.50 -11.52
CA LYS A 194 -3.66 -10.99 -12.76
C LYS A 194 -2.83 -9.94 -13.45
N ILE A 195 -2.26 -9.06 -12.65
CA ILE A 195 -1.39 -7.97 -13.12
C ILE A 195 -0.26 -7.82 -12.12
N VAL A 196 0.96 -7.69 -12.64
CA VAL A 196 2.15 -7.32 -11.87
C VAL A 196 2.66 -6.00 -12.39
N THR A 197 2.91 -5.04 -11.51
CA THR A 197 3.37 -3.69 -11.87
C THR A 197 4.62 -3.33 -11.10
N ALA A 198 5.69 -2.97 -11.81
CA ALA A 198 6.87 -2.33 -11.25
C ALA A 198 6.77 -0.81 -11.44
N THR A 199 6.86 -0.04 -10.35
CA THR A 199 7.13 1.40 -10.41
C THR A 199 8.63 1.61 -10.53
N LEU A 200 9.06 2.50 -11.44
CA LEU A 200 10.44 2.69 -11.86
C LEU A 200 10.96 4.10 -11.52
N GLY A 201 10.40 4.72 -10.49
CA GLY A 201 10.74 6.08 -10.09
C GLY A 201 10.54 7.08 -11.24
N GLU A 202 11.59 7.82 -11.59
CA GLU A 202 11.56 8.79 -12.69
C GLU A 202 11.41 8.16 -14.08
N ASN A 203 11.54 6.85 -14.20
CA ASN A 203 11.38 6.10 -15.44
C ASN A 203 9.93 5.60 -15.66
N GLY A 204 9.01 5.94 -14.75
CA GLY A 204 7.59 5.61 -14.90
C GLY A 204 7.19 4.26 -14.32
N SER A 205 6.51 3.43 -15.09
CA SER A 205 6.02 2.12 -14.65
C SER A 205 5.93 1.11 -15.78
N LEU A 206 6.09 -0.16 -15.42
CA LEU A 206 5.97 -1.32 -16.28
C LEU A 206 4.96 -2.28 -15.67
N SER A 207 3.92 -2.66 -16.40
CA SER A 207 2.93 -3.67 -15.99
C SER A 207 2.94 -4.86 -16.93
N TYR A 208 2.60 -6.04 -16.41
CA TYR A 208 2.44 -7.27 -17.19
C TYR A 208 1.15 -8.01 -16.78
N ASP A 209 0.32 -8.41 -17.73
CA ASP A 209 -0.98 -9.06 -17.50
C ASP A 209 -1.00 -10.57 -17.81
N GLY A 210 0.18 -11.14 -18.11
CA GLY A 210 0.32 -12.53 -18.53
C GLY A 210 0.44 -12.69 -20.06
N GLU A 211 0.06 -11.68 -20.83
CA GLU A 211 0.12 -11.70 -22.29
C GLU A 211 1.10 -10.67 -22.85
N ARG A 212 1.08 -9.44 -22.34
CA ARG A 212 1.87 -8.32 -22.83
C ARG A 212 2.31 -7.34 -21.75
N TYR A 213 3.33 -6.56 -22.08
CA TYR A 213 3.82 -5.47 -21.27
C TYR A 213 3.13 -4.16 -21.64
N TYR A 214 2.93 -3.33 -20.61
CA TYR A 214 2.39 -1.98 -20.72
C TYR A 214 3.36 -1.01 -20.05
N HIS A 215 3.67 0.06 -20.73
CA HIS A 215 4.60 1.09 -20.25
C HIS A 215 3.86 2.41 -20.10
N TYR A 216 4.17 3.11 -19.02
CA TYR A 216 3.73 4.48 -18.83
C TYR A 216 4.87 5.30 -18.25
N GLY A 217 5.04 6.53 -18.74
CA GLY A 217 6.04 7.46 -18.22
C GLY A 217 5.63 8.12 -16.91
N ILE A 218 6.19 9.29 -16.66
CA ILE A 218 5.88 10.12 -15.49
C ILE A 218 5.02 11.33 -15.88
N VAL A 219 4.36 11.92 -14.87
CA VAL A 219 3.82 13.28 -14.95
C VAL A 219 4.88 14.21 -14.30
N PRO A 220 5.54 15.08 -15.09
CA PRO A 220 6.64 15.90 -14.56
C PRO A 220 6.13 16.95 -13.56
N VAL A 221 6.70 16.97 -12.37
CA VAL A 221 6.38 17.94 -11.30
C VAL A 221 7.65 18.33 -10.55
N LYS A 222 7.56 19.41 -9.76
CA LYS A 222 8.62 19.74 -8.81
C LYS A 222 8.47 18.89 -7.56
N VAL A 223 9.38 17.96 -7.35
CA VAL A 223 9.38 17.07 -6.18
C VAL A 223 9.75 17.82 -4.90
N VAL A 224 8.97 17.60 -3.86
CA VAL A 224 9.20 18.10 -2.49
C VAL A 224 9.60 16.95 -1.56
N ASN A 225 8.91 15.82 -1.64
CA ASN A 225 9.22 14.61 -0.89
C ASN A 225 8.70 13.39 -1.68
N THR A 226 9.45 12.30 -1.70
CA THR A 226 9.07 11.07 -2.40
C THR A 226 8.25 10.11 -1.55
N VAL A 227 7.93 10.47 -0.30
CA VAL A 227 7.09 9.65 0.59
C VAL A 227 5.70 9.47 0.00
N GLY A 228 5.15 8.26 0.12
CA GLY A 228 3.81 7.92 -0.38
C GLY A 228 3.67 7.87 -1.91
N ALA A 229 4.77 8.05 -2.68
CA ALA A 229 4.72 7.98 -4.14
C ALA A 229 4.23 6.61 -4.63
N GLY A 230 4.73 5.52 -4.04
CA GLY A 230 4.31 4.16 -4.35
C GLY A 230 2.86 3.91 -3.95
N ASP A 231 2.51 4.18 -2.71
CA ASP A 231 1.17 3.93 -2.16
C ASP A 231 0.08 4.69 -2.92
N SER A 232 0.35 5.95 -3.25
CA SER A 232 -0.57 6.77 -4.04
C SER A 232 -0.68 6.32 -5.49
N TYR A 233 0.43 5.84 -6.11
CA TYR A 233 0.38 5.19 -7.41
C TYR A 233 -0.50 3.93 -7.38
N ILE A 234 -0.27 3.05 -6.39
CA ILE A 234 -1.04 1.81 -6.21
C ILE A 234 -2.52 2.15 -6.00
N ALA A 235 -2.85 3.17 -5.20
CA ALA A 235 -4.22 3.61 -4.99
C ALA A 235 -4.89 4.07 -6.30
N GLY A 236 -4.23 4.92 -7.08
CA GLY A 236 -4.73 5.40 -8.37
C GLY A 236 -4.91 4.26 -9.38
N PHE A 237 -3.94 3.37 -9.49
CA PHE A 237 -4.00 2.19 -10.34
C PHE A 237 -5.16 1.27 -9.93
N THR A 238 -5.27 0.95 -8.63
CA THR A 238 -6.32 0.08 -8.09
C THR A 238 -7.70 0.70 -8.27
N TYR A 239 -7.83 2.02 -8.10
CA TYR A 239 -9.08 2.72 -8.43
C TYR A 239 -9.51 2.49 -9.87
N GLY A 240 -8.58 2.54 -10.83
CA GLY A 240 -8.85 2.22 -12.24
C GLY A 240 -9.34 0.78 -12.41
N ILE A 241 -8.69 -0.19 -11.77
CA ILE A 241 -9.11 -1.60 -11.77
C ILE A 241 -10.52 -1.77 -11.20
N MET A 242 -10.82 -1.10 -10.08
CA MET A 242 -12.15 -1.12 -9.46
C MET A 242 -13.26 -0.59 -10.39
N ASN A 243 -12.90 0.33 -11.29
CA ASN A 243 -13.80 0.91 -12.27
C ASN A 243 -13.77 0.20 -13.65
N GLY A 244 -13.05 -0.94 -13.75
CA GLY A 244 -12.98 -1.72 -14.99
C GLY A 244 -12.19 -1.04 -16.11
N TRP A 245 -11.22 -0.18 -15.79
CA TRP A 245 -10.40 0.48 -16.79
C TRP A 245 -9.32 -0.45 -17.35
N GLU A 246 -8.91 -0.17 -18.59
CA GLU A 246 -7.75 -0.83 -19.19
C GLU A 246 -6.44 -0.42 -18.48
N ILE A 247 -5.45 -1.29 -18.50
CA ILE A 247 -4.16 -1.11 -17.79
C ILE A 247 -3.48 0.22 -18.09
N PRO A 248 -3.36 0.68 -19.36
CA PRO A 248 -2.74 1.97 -19.67
C PRO A 248 -3.40 3.15 -18.95
N LYS A 249 -4.74 3.12 -18.83
CA LYS A 249 -5.48 4.16 -18.10
C LYS A 249 -5.28 4.05 -16.59
N CYS A 250 -5.15 2.84 -16.05
CA CYS A 250 -4.80 2.63 -14.64
C CYS A 250 -3.41 3.19 -14.33
N GLN A 251 -2.42 2.93 -15.20
CA GLN A 251 -1.06 3.47 -15.07
C GLN A 251 -1.04 5.00 -15.14
N GLU A 252 -1.73 5.58 -16.13
CA GLU A 252 -1.85 7.04 -16.26
C GLU A 252 -2.42 7.67 -15.00
N PHE A 253 -3.50 7.10 -14.47
CA PHE A 253 -4.14 7.64 -13.27
C PHE A 253 -3.28 7.44 -12.02
N GLY A 254 -2.62 6.29 -11.86
CA GLY A 254 -1.65 6.06 -10.80
C GLY A 254 -0.51 7.08 -10.83
N ALA A 255 0.08 7.31 -12.00
CA ALA A 255 1.13 8.31 -12.19
C ALA A 255 0.65 9.74 -11.87
N LYS A 256 -0.59 10.08 -12.23
CA LYS A 256 -1.19 11.37 -11.90
C LYS A 256 -1.33 11.56 -10.40
N ILE A 257 -1.93 10.61 -9.68
CA ILE A 257 -2.11 10.71 -8.21
C ILE A 257 -0.74 10.78 -7.53
N SER A 258 0.21 9.93 -7.91
CA SER A 258 1.57 9.95 -7.38
C SER A 258 2.26 11.31 -7.60
N SER A 259 2.11 11.90 -8.79
CA SER A 259 2.70 13.21 -9.10
C SER A 259 2.16 14.33 -8.21
N GLU A 260 0.87 14.31 -7.87
CA GLU A 260 0.26 15.28 -6.96
C GLU A 260 0.78 15.13 -5.53
N VAL A 261 1.02 13.89 -5.09
CA VAL A 261 1.52 13.58 -3.73
C VAL A 261 2.94 14.08 -3.55
N ILE A 262 3.84 13.78 -4.45
CA ILE A 262 5.27 14.15 -4.30
C ILE A 262 5.55 15.66 -4.38
N THR A 263 4.53 16.50 -4.63
CA THR A 263 4.61 17.95 -4.50
C THR A 263 4.38 18.45 -3.07
N LYS A 264 4.06 17.56 -2.14
CA LYS A 264 3.80 17.84 -0.72
C LYS A 264 4.84 17.16 0.16
N PHE A 265 4.81 17.46 1.46
CA PHE A 265 5.69 16.82 2.42
C PHE A 265 5.09 15.50 2.96
N GLU A 266 3.79 15.50 3.27
CA GLU A 266 3.05 14.35 3.76
C GLU A 266 2.61 13.45 2.57
N PRO A 267 2.33 12.14 2.82
CA PRO A 267 2.05 11.14 1.78
C PRO A 267 0.65 11.23 1.16
N TYR A 268 -0.21 12.17 1.63
CA TYR A 268 -1.60 12.30 1.13
C TYR A 268 -2.20 13.71 1.24
#